data_bccde0cda11a2a650ae9ad68a3f3c2f3
#
_entry.id   bccde0cda11a2a650ae9ad68a3f3c2f3
#
_cell.length_a   1.000
_cell.length_b   1.000
_cell.length_c   1.000
_cell.angle_alpha   90.00
_cell.angle_beta   90.00
_cell.angle_gamma   90.00
#
_symmetry.space_group_name_H-M   'P 1'
#
loop_
_entity.id
_entity.type
_entity.pdbx_description
1 polymer ?
#
loop_
_entity_poly.entity_id
_entity_poly.type
_entity_poly.pdbx_seq_one_letter_code
_entity_poly.pdbx_strand_id
1 'polypeptide(L)'
;MKKILYFAILALCIACTPNPVDETKLFLTDAQADELIAQGTLLELDQLKDTIYGYMTEKGNFHSDTTLYRTRSYVIKGKDTIACLFSIDTIPTSETPIYIRGRVTTDDYAGNFYKAMCIQQVFVNGNDTTQQALRLSVDAGSIGGLYQIGQEILIRVDGLAIGRYANQPQLCLPSYNNNIYANNAEQKIGWAPGRIPMAIFNARTQCIGKPDVSKLVYDELSIKDFTSVLNLQETRKWDAKLVRIKNVHYTGQYFTTSGTAKCTTGDPEIDQNANVFAPTTNNIGFPQTRVIEDVNGNKTGISASEYAKFAYFYIPGADKNGTTNCANYVGDVVGILGFYSDNAKYDPASDDWSISIRSLDDLQLYQDLNSNKMLDENEKIDANLWPRIEYTK
;
A
#
# COMPACT_ATOMS: atom_id res chain seq x y z
N MET A 1 -30.11 -24.37 53.17
CA MET A 1 -29.72 -23.08 52.57
C MET A 1 -28.45 -23.15 51.69
N LYS A 2 -27.38 -23.90 52.05
CA LYS A 2 -26.16 -23.99 51.21
C LYS A 2 -26.39 -24.62 49.83
N LYS A 3 -27.28 -25.63 49.67
CA LYS A 3 -27.54 -26.32 48.42
C LYS A 3 -28.33 -25.46 47.40
N ILE A 4 -29.15 -24.54 47.86
CA ILE A 4 -29.90 -23.59 46.98
C ILE A 4 -28.97 -22.52 46.42
N LEU A 5 -27.96 -22.12 47.20
CA LEU A 5 -26.97 -21.13 46.76
C LEU A 5 -26.10 -21.67 45.62
N TYR A 6 -25.73 -22.95 45.65
CA TYR A 6 -24.96 -23.59 44.57
C TYR A 6 -25.76 -23.70 43.25
N PHE A 7 -27.06 -23.95 43.32
CA PHE A 7 -27.92 -23.98 42.14
C PHE A 7 -28.15 -22.60 41.53
N ALA A 8 -28.23 -21.55 42.37
CA ALA A 8 -28.35 -20.18 41.89
C ALA A 8 -27.06 -19.68 41.22
N ILE A 9 -25.88 -20.06 41.72
CA ILE A 9 -24.59 -19.74 41.12
C ILE A 9 -24.39 -20.47 39.78
N LEU A 10 -24.80 -21.75 39.71
CA LEU A 10 -24.73 -22.51 38.46
C LEU A 10 -25.68 -21.98 37.40
N ALA A 11 -26.88 -21.52 37.78
CA ALA A 11 -27.84 -20.92 36.88
C ALA A 11 -27.36 -19.53 36.36
N LEU A 12 -26.63 -18.75 37.18
CA LEU A 12 -26.02 -17.49 36.74
C LEU A 12 -24.86 -17.70 35.75
N CYS A 13 -24.09 -18.78 35.88
CA CYS A 13 -23.03 -19.10 34.92
C CYS A 13 -23.54 -19.53 33.56
N ILE A 14 -24.75 -20.13 33.51
CA ILE A 14 -25.39 -20.52 32.24
C ILE A 14 -26.02 -19.29 31.52
N ALA A 15 -26.40 -18.26 32.27
CA ALA A 15 -26.96 -17.02 31.71
C ALA A 15 -25.93 -16.09 31.05
N CYS A 16 -24.63 -16.37 31.24
CA CYS A 16 -23.53 -15.58 30.67
C CYS A 16 -22.85 -16.27 29.47
N THR A 17 -23.43 -17.29 28.88
CA THR A 17 -22.98 -17.72 27.55
C THR A 17 -23.38 -16.62 26.56
N PRO A 18 -22.41 -15.93 25.93
CA PRO A 18 -22.76 -14.98 24.87
C PRO A 18 -23.56 -15.76 23.82
N ASN A 19 -24.71 -15.23 23.43
CA ASN A 19 -25.41 -15.80 22.27
C ASN A 19 -24.40 -15.90 21.14
N PRO A 20 -24.30 -17.06 20.47
CA PRO A 20 -23.41 -17.16 19.33
C PRO A 20 -23.74 -16.03 18.37
N VAL A 21 -22.73 -15.24 18.00
CA VAL A 21 -22.88 -14.17 17.03
C VAL A 21 -23.39 -14.83 15.75
N ASP A 22 -24.51 -14.36 15.27
CA ASP A 22 -25.03 -14.81 13.98
C ASP A 22 -24.14 -14.22 12.88
N GLU A 23 -23.11 -14.97 12.51
CA GLU A 23 -22.13 -14.56 11.51
C GLU A 23 -22.78 -14.21 10.17
N THR A 24 -23.97 -14.77 9.87
CA THR A 24 -24.69 -14.46 8.63
C THR A 24 -25.18 -13.02 8.57
N LYS A 25 -25.21 -12.31 9.70
CA LYS A 25 -25.54 -10.89 9.78
C LYS A 25 -24.33 -9.97 9.64
N LEU A 26 -23.12 -10.51 9.74
CA LEU A 26 -21.88 -9.73 9.62
C LEU A 26 -21.36 -9.65 8.19
N PHE A 27 -21.72 -10.62 7.36
CA PHE A 27 -21.22 -10.73 6.00
C PHE A 27 -22.40 -10.86 5.03
N LEU A 28 -22.32 -10.17 3.91
CA LEU A 28 -23.18 -10.44 2.76
C LEU A 28 -22.78 -11.78 2.13
N THR A 29 -23.77 -12.49 1.61
CA THR A 29 -23.52 -13.52 0.60
C THR A 29 -23.23 -12.86 -0.76
N ASP A 30 -22.64 -13.59 -1.71
CA ASP A 30 -22.46 -13.10 -3.08
C ASP A 30 -23.79 -12.65 -3.70
N ALA A 31 -24.86 -13.44 -3.53
CA ALA A 31 -26.18 -13.09 -4.04
C ALA A 31 -26.75 -11.78 -3.48
N GLN A 32 -26.54 -11.51 -2.19
CA GLN A 32 -26.94 -10.25 -1.57
C GLN A 32 -26.10 -9.06 -2.07
N ALA A 33 -24.80 -9.27 -2.29
CA ALA A 33 -23.95 -8.25 -2.89
C ALA A 33 -24.37 -7.94 -4.33
N ASP A 34 -24.67 -8.98 -5.12
CA ASP A 34 -25.14 -8.85 -6.50
C ASP A 34 -26.51 -8.13 -6.57
N GLU A 35 -27.40 -8.39 -5.61
CA GLU A 35 -28.68 -7.68 -5.49
C GLU A 35 -28.48 -6.18 -5.22
N LEU A 36 -27.54 -5.80 -4.36
CA LEU A 36 -27.20 -4.40 -4.12
C LEU A 36 -26.60 -3.74 -5.36
N ILE A 37 -25.70 -4.45 -6.05
CA ILE A 37 -25.08 -3.98 -7.29
C ILE A 37 -26.14 -3.78 -8.39
N ALA A 38 -27.12 -4.67 -8.50
CA ALA A 38 -28.21 -4.56 -9.48
C ALA A 38 -29.12 -3.32 -9.28
N GLN A 39 -29.14 -2.77 -8.06
CA GLN A 39 -29.85 -1.53 -7.74
C GLN A 39 -29.00 -0.28 -7.98
N GLY A 40 -27.75 -0.43 -8.42
CA GLY A 40 -26.77 0.64 -8.57
C GLY A 40 -25.96 0.51 -9.85
N THR A 41 -24.78 1.09 -9.79
CA THR A 41 -23.74 0.98 -10.82
C THR A 41 -22.47 0.43 -10.19
N LEU A 42 -21.92 -0.64 -10.73
CA LEU A 42 -20.61 -1.15 -10.35
C LEU A 42 -19.54 -0.57 -11.28
N LEU A 43 -18.55 0.09 -10.72
CA LEU A 43 -17.36 0.55 -11.44
C LEU A 43 -16.20 -0.41 -11.22
N GLU A 44 -15.42 -0.62 -12.26
CA GLU A 44 -14.10 -1.23 -12.12
C GLU A 44 -13.14 -0.24 -11.43
N LEU A 45 -12.12 -0.76 -10.74
CA LEU A 45 -11.17 0.09 -10.03
C LEU A 45 -10.39 1.01 -10.97
N ASP A 46 -10.04 0.53 -12.17
CA ASP A 46 -9.36 1.36 -13.17
C ASP A 46 -10.30 2.41 -13.78
N GLN A 47 -11.58 2.09 -14.00
CA GLN A 47 -12.57 3.10 -14.41
C GLN A 47 -12.66 4.24 -13.40
N LEU A 48 -12.67 3.91 -12.09
CA LEU A 48 -12.67 4.93 -11.05
C LEU A 48 -11.39 5.76 -11.07
N LYS A 49 -10.23 5.15 -11.24
CA LYS A 49 -8.96 5.86 -11.38
C LYS A 49 -8.93 6.75 -12.63
N ASP A 50 -9.51 6.30 -13.72
CA ASP A 50 -9.59 7.05 -14.99
C ASP A 50 -10.37 8.36 -14.86
N THR A 51 -11.31 8.46 -13.92
CA THR A 51 -12.03 9.72 -13.69
C THR A 51 -11.12 10.86 -13.29
N ILE A 52 -10.02 10.59 -12.55
CA ILE A 52 -9.02 11.60 -12.19
C ILE A 52 -8.17 12.01 -13.39
N TYR A 53 -7.80 11.04 -14.22
CA TYR A 53 -6.80 11.22 -15.26
C TYR A 53 -7.39 11.62 -16.61
N GLY A 54 -8.69 11.41 -16.82
CA GLY A 54 -9.39 11.84 -18.04
C GLY A 54 -9.33 13.34 -18.35
N TYR A 55 -8.79 14.13 -17.42
CA TYR A 55 -8.69 15.57 -17.52
C TYR A 55 -7.26 16.13 -17.48
N MET A 56 -6.27 15.26 -17.43
CA MET A 56 -4.89 15.67 -17.58
C MET A 56 -4.55 15.66 -19.07
N THR A 57 -4.49 16.83 -19.66
CA THR A 57 -4.04 16.96 -21.03
C THR A 57 -2.57 16.54 -21.14
N GLU A 58 -2.14 16.12 -22.33
CA GLU A 58 -0.74 15.79 -22.65
C GLU A 58 0.27 16.89 -22.31
N LYS A 59 -0.18 18.10 -22.04
CA LYS A 59 0.64 19.25 -21.68
C LYS A 59 0.66 19.56 -20.17
N GLY A 60 0.13 18.68 -19.33
CA GLY A 60 0.06 18.95 -17.89
C GLY A 60 -0.88 20.09 -17.49
N ASN A 61 -1.63 20.65 -18.44
CA ASN A 61 -2.60 21.71 -18.18
C ASN A 61 -3.91 21.08 -17.75
N PHE A 62 -4.39 21.48 -16.59
CA PHE A 62 -5.68 21.09 -16.08
C PHE A 62 -6.78 21.90 -16.74
N HIS A 63 -7.84 21.27 -17.18
CA HIS A 63 -9.02 21.98 -17.65
C HIS A 63 -9.66 22.78 -16.51
N SER A 64 -10.00 24.02 -16.81
CA SER A 64 -10.66 24.96 -15.89
C SER A 64 -12.19 24.77 -15.86
N ASP A 65 -12.69 23.55 -16.06
CA ASP A 65 -14.13 23.33 -15.99
C ASP A 65 -14.57 23.46 -14.53
N THR A 66 -15.22 24.58 -14.24
CA THR A 66 -15.70 24.97 -12.91
C THR A 66 -16.98 24.26 -12.49
N THR A 67 -17.59 23.46 -13.35
CA THR A 67 -18.87 22.80 -13.08
C THR A 67 -18.76 21.50 -12.31
N LEU A 68 -17.59 20.90 -12.25
CA LEU A 68 -17.28 19.76 -11.40
C LEU A 68 -16.34 20.21 -10.30
N TYR A 69 -16.59 19.81 -9.06
CA TYR A 69 -15.80 20.13 -7.85
C TYR A 69 -14.35 19.65 -7.94
N ARG A 70 -13.63 20.15 -8.94
CA ARG A 70 -12.21 19.85 -9.18
C ARG A 70 -11.37 20.86 -8.47
N THR A 71 -10.90 20.49 -7.34
CA THR A 71 -10.04 21.33 -6.53
C THR A 71 -8.62 20.82 -6.63
N ARG A 72 -7.71 21.73 -6.81
CA ARG A 72 -6.28 21.47 -7.04
C ARG A 72 -5.49 22.06 -5.90
N SER A 73 -4.47 21.34 -5.49
CA SER A 73 -3.41 21.92 -4.68
C SER A 73 -2.25 22.34 -5.60
N TYR A 74 -1.83 23.57 -5.47
CA TYR A 74 -0.70 24.10 -6.22
C TYR A 74 0.51 24.21 -5.30
N VAL A 75 1.67 23.92 -5.84
CA VAL A 75 2.92 24.38 -5.26
C VAL A 75 3.28 25.67 -5.97
N ILE A 76 3.38 26.77 -5.23
CA ILE A 76 3.80 28.06 -5.74
C ILE A 76 5.25 28.28 -5.35
N LYS A 77 6.14 28.38 -6.34
CA LYS A 77 7.55 28.69 -6.13
C LYS A 77 7.82 30.06 -6.70
N GLY A 78 7.98 31.06 -5.84
CA GLY A 78 8.10 32.47 -6.29
C GLY A 78 6.83 32.98 -6.95
N LYS A 79 6.93 33.41 -8.21
CA LYS A 79 5.80 33.89 -9.04
C LYS A 79 5.22 32.79 -9.94
N ASP A 80 5.86 31.61 -9.99
CA ASP A 80 5.49 30.57 -10.93
C ASP A 80 4.68 29.48 -10.21
N THR A 81 3.56 29.08 -10.79
CA THR A 81 2.79 27.92 -10.39
C THR A 81 3.47 26.69 -10.97
N ILE A 82 4.06 25.84 -10.12
CA ILE A 82 4.88 24.73 -10.57
C ILE A 82 3.99 23.51 -10.55
N ALA A 83 3.27 22.92 -10.67
CA ALA A 83 2.57 21.66 -10.75
C ALA A 83 1.79 21.25 -9.50
N CYS A 84 0.83 20.42 -9.76
CA CYS A 84 -0.07 19.87 -8.78
C CYS A 84 0.48 18.55 -8.26
N LEU A 85 1.00 18.51 -7.05
CA LEU A 85 1.32 17.26 -6.37
C LEU A 85 0.06 16.47 -6.00
N PHE A 86 -1.05 17.18 -5.83
CA PHE A 86 -2.31 16.61 -5.39
C PHE A 86 -3.41 17.01 -6.36
N SER A 87 -4.27 16.09 -6.68
CA SER A 87 -5.53 16.36 -7.36
C SER A 87 -6.64 15.56 -6.67
N ILE A 88 -7.86 16.07 -6.77
CA ILE A 88 -9.02 15.43 -6.18
C ILE A 88 -10.26 15.71 -7.01
N ASP A 89 -11.03 14.68 -7.26
CA ASP A 89 -12.31 14.73 -7.94
C ASP A 89 -13.37 14.09 -7.04
N THR A 90 -14.41 14.84 -6.72
CA THR A 90 -15.54 14.30 -5.96
C THR A 90 -16.39 13.41 -6.86
N ILE A 91 -16.69 12.21 -6.39
CA ILE A 91 -17.66 11.32 -7.02
C ILE A 91 -19.03 11.88 -6.70
N PRO A 92 -19.85 12.27 -7.70
CA PRO A 92 -21.14 12.88 -7.44
C PRO A 92 -22.02 12.01 -6.54
N THR A 93 -22.74 12.62 -5.62
CA THR A 93 -23.84 11.93 -4.94
C THR A 93 -24.93 11.59 -5.95
N SER A 94 -25.42 10.37 -5.89
CA SER A 94 -26.40 9.86 -6.82
C SER A 94 -27.56 9.19 -6.08
N GLU A 95 -28.78 9.32 -6.60
CA GLU A 95 -29.91 8.52 -6.14
C GLU A 95 -29.66 7.02 -6.42
N THR A 96 -29.03 6.73 -7.54
CA THR A 96 -28.55 5.38 -7.88
C THR A 96 -27.17 5.19 -7.26
N PRO A 97 -27.00 4.25 -6.32
CA PRO A 97 -25.71 4.01 -5.67
C PRO A 97 -24.61 3.64 -6.67
N ILE A 98 -23.40 4.13 -6.41
CA ILE A 98 -22.22 3.74 -7.19
C ILE A 98 -21.32 2.90 -6.28
N TYR A 99 -20.98 1.71 -6.75
CA TYR A 99 -20.20 0.73 -6.01
C TYR A 99 -18.86 0.43 -6.69
N ILE A 100 -17.88 0.06 -5.87
CA ILE A 100 -16.71 -0.71 -6.26
C ILE A 100 -16.66 -1.99 -5.43
N ARG A 101 -16.10 -3.05 -5.97
CA ARG A 101 -15.93 -4.34 -5.30
C ARG A 101 -14.47 -4.77 -5.40
N GLY A 102 -13.89 -5.24 -4.29
CA GLY A 102 -12.51 -5.70 -4.31
C GLY A 102 -12.14 -6.48 -3.07
N ARG A 103 -11.01 -7.17 -3.13
CA ARG A 103 -10.46 -7.98 -2.05
C ARG A 103 -9.29 -7.26 -1.39
N VAL A 104 -9.30 -7.19 -0.07
CA VAL A 104 -8.27 -6.53 0.73
C VAL A 104 -6.94 -7.25 0.58
N THR A 105 -5.88 -6.51 0.25
CA THR A 105 -4.52 -7.03 0.03
C THR A 105 -3.54 -6.62 1.12
N THR A 106 -3.88 -5.60 1.93
CA THR A 106 -3.02 -5.11 3.00
C THR A 106 -3.78 -4.90 4.29
N ASP A 107 -3.08 -4.96 5.42
CA ASP A 107 -3.55 -4.50 6.72
C ASP A 107 -2.50 -3.60 7.40
N ASP A 108 -2.82 -3.15 8.61
CA ASP A 108 -1.95 -2.31 9.42
C ASP A 108 -1.29 -3.06 10.59
N TYR A 109 -1.38 -4.39 10.64
CA TYR A 109 -0.86 -5.19 11.75
C TYR A 109 0.65 -5.06 11.94
N ALA A 110 1.39 -5.06 10.85
CA ALA A 110 2.84 -4.90 10.90
C ALA A 110 3.28 -3.43 11.00
N GLY A 111 2.35 -2.46 10.89
CA GLY A 111 2.65 -1.03 11.00
C GLY A 111 3.31 -0.40 9.77
N ASN A 112 3.45 -1.13 8.68
CA ASN A 112 4.02 -0.58 7.45
C ASN A 112 2.99 0.19 6.61
N PHE A 113 1.71 -0.14 6.75
CA PHE A 113 0.60 0.60 6.15
C PHE A 113 -0.09 1.43 7.23
N TYR A 114 -0.02 2.75 7.12
CA TYR A 114 -0.58 3.66 8.12
C TYR A 114 -1.77 4.41 7.54
N LYS A 115 -2.95 4.15 8.13
CA LYS A 115 -4.21 4.82 7.75
C LYS A 115 -4.52 4.66 6.24
N ALA A 116 -4.11 3.54 5.69
CA ALA A 116 -4.34 3.17 4.31
C ALA A 116 -4.43 1.65 4.19
N MET A 117 -5.22 1.20 3.25
CA MET A 117 -5.26 -0.20 2.81
C MET A 117 -5.37 -0.26 1.29
N CYS A 118 -5.02 -1.39 0.71
CA CYS A 118 -5.16 -1.64 -0.71
C CYS A 118 -6.18 -2.76 -0.96
N ILE A 119 -6.88 -2.66 -2.06
CA ILE A 119 -7.79 -3.69 -2.57
C ILE A 119 -7.42 -4.06 -3.99
N GLN A 120 -7.72 -5.30 -4.35
CA GLN A 120 -7.63 -5.78 -5.73
C GLN A 120 -8.99 -6.24 -6.24
N GLN A 121 -9.23 -6.02 -7.52
CA GLN A 121 -10.33 -6.61 -8.29
C GLN A 121 -9.71 -7.55 -9.31
N VAL A 122 -10.14 -8.81 -9.30
CA VAL A 122 -9.56 -9.88 -10.12
C VAL A 122 -10.49 -10.20 -11.26
N PHE A 123 -9.92 -10.33 -12.46
CA PHE A 123 -10.61 -10.71 -13.68
C PHE A 123 -10.01 -12.01 -14.20
N VAL A 124 -10.88 -12.97 -14.49
CA VAL A 124 -10.49 -14.25 -15.09
C VAL A 124 -11.06 -14.32 -16.50
N ASN A 125 -10.19 -14.41 -17.49
CA ASN A 125 -10.58 -14.54 -18.90
C ASN A 125 -9.87 -15.76 -19.50
N GLY A 126 -10.58 -16.88 -19.52
CA GLY A 126 -9.99 -18.16 -19.91
C GLY A 126 -8.87 -18.57 -18.95
N ASN A 127 -7.65 -18.70 -19.45
CA ASN A 127 -6.47 -19.02 -18.65
C ASN A 127 -5.74 -17.79 -18.11
N ASP A 128 -6.13 -16.59 -18.53
CA ASP A 128 -5.51 -15.35 -18.11
C ASP A 128 -6.21 -14.79 -16.87
N THR A 129 -5.41 -14.46 -15.88
CA THR A 129 -5.88 -13.80 -14.68
C THR A 129 -5.17 -12.46 -14.54
N THR A 130 -5.94 -11.40 -14.45
CA THR A 130 -5.44 -10.04 -14.30
C THR A 130 -6.04 -9.39 -13.06
N GLN A 131 -5.38 -8.37 -12.53
CA GLN A 131 -5.90 -7.58 -11.43
C GLN A 131 -5.86 -6.09 -11.73
N GLN A 132 -6.85 -5.40 -11.21
CA GLN A 132 -6.82 -3.96 -10.97
C GLN A 132 -6.67 -3.73 -9.47
N ALA A 133 -6.11 -2.61 -9.06
CA ALA A 133 -5.90 -2.33 -7.64
C ALA A 133 -6.16 -0.86 -7.31
N LEU A 134 -6.51 -0.59 -6.05
CA LEU A 134 -6.78 0.76 -5.57
C LEU A 134 -6.35 0.90 -4.11
N ARG A 135 -5.72 2.01 -3.80
CA ARG A 135 -5.43 2.45 -2.44
C ARG A 135 -6.65 3.13 -1.82
N LEU A 136 -6.97 2.80 -0.59
CA LEU A 136 -8.04 3.41 0.19
C LEU A 136 -7.39 4.20 1.35
N SER A 137 -7.65 5.49 1.42
CA SER A 137 -7.12 6.36 2.48
C SER A 137 -8.16 6.48 3.59
N VAL A 138 -7.96 5.79 4.71
CA VAL A 138 -8.93 5.67 5.80
C VAL A 138 -8.29 6.12 7.13
N ASP A 139 -8.97 7.01 7.85
CA ASP A 139 -8.50 7.48 9.16
C ASP A 139 -8.85 6.47 10.26
N ALA A 140 -8.08 5.40 10.30
CA ALA A 140 -8.20 4.34 11.30
C ALA A 140 -6.82 3.91 11.77
N GLY A 141 -6.71 3.55 13.03
CA GLY A 141 -5.48 3.03 13.64
C GLY A 141 -5.46 1.50 13.77
N SER A 142 -6.49 0.81 13.29
CA SER A 142 -6.64 -0.66 13.42
C SER A 142 -7.61 -1.17 12.34
N ILE A 143 -7.34 -0.82 11.09
CA ILE A 143 -8.23 -1.16 9.97
C ILE A 143 -8.26 -2.66 9.72
N GLY A 144 -7.12 -3.35 9.89
CA GLY A 144 -6.99 -4.80 9.70
C GLY A 144 -7.83 -5.62 10.67
N GLY A 145 -8.24 -5.05 11.81
CA GLY A 145 -9.15 -5.73 12.75
C GLY A 145 -10.57 -5.92 12.20
N LEU A 146 -10.99 -5.07 11.26
CA LEU A 146 -12.32 -5.13 10.64
C LEU A 146 -12.24 -5.64 9.20
N TYR A 147 -11.20 -5.29 8.48
CA TYR A 147 -11.01 -5.63 7.07
C TYR A 147 -9.68 -6.38 6.91
N GLN A 148 -9.72 -7.68 7.17
CA GLN A 148 -8.52 -8.53 7.11
C GLN A 148 -8.06 -8.75 5.67
N ILE A 149 -6.78 -9.09 5.50
CA ILE A 149 -6.25 -9.54 4.20
C ILE A 149 -7.08 -10.72 3.70
N GLY A 150 -7.48 -10.69 2.43
CA GLY A 150 -8.35 -11.69 1.83
C GLY A 150 -9.85 -11.40 1.98
N GLN A 151 -10.27 -10.42 2.80
CA GLN A 151 -11.67 -10.01 2.90
C GLN A 151 -12.13 -9.33 1.62
N GLU A 152 -13.20 -9.82 1.05
CA GLU A 152 -13.88 -9.15 -0.06
C GLU A 152 -14.86 -8.11 0.47
N ILE A 153 -14.85 -6.92 -0.12
CA ILE A 153 -15.66 -5.78 0.31
C ILE A 153 -16.37 -5.13 -0.87
N LEU A 154 -17.57 -4.67 -0.60
CA LEU A 154 -18.37 -3.81 -1.47
C LEU A 154 -18.41 -2.42 -0.86
N ILE A 155 -17.99 -1.41 -1.59
CA ILE A 155 -17.92 -0.02 -1.11
C ILE A 155 -18.83 0.85 -1.95
N ARG A 156 -19.76 1.56 -1.30
CA ARG A 156 -20.53 2.63 -1.92
C ARG A 156 -19.69 3.90 -1.99
N VAL A 157 -19.34 4.35 -3.19
CA VAL A 157 -18.37 5.42 -3.41
C VAL A 157 -18.97 6.78 -3.78
N ASP A 158 -20.26 6.86 -4.17
CA ASP A 158 -20.89 8.14 -4.44
C ASP A 158 -20.83 9.07 -3.22
N GLY A 159 -20.45 10.34 -3.44
CA GLY A 159 -20.18 11.31 -2.37
C GLY A 159 -18.83 11.17 -1.66
N LEU A 160 -18.02 10.15 -2.01
CA LEU A 160 -16.59 10.12 -1.70
C LEU A 160 -15.80 10.87 -2.79
N ALA A 161 -14.49 10.76 -2.74
CA ALA A 161 -13.62 11.33 -3.75
C ALA A 161 -12.56 10.34 -4.19
N ILE A 162 -12.12 10.49 -5.41
CA ILE A 162 -10.92 9.86 -5.91
C ILE A 162 -9.84 10.93 -6.05
N GLY A 163 -8.68 10.72 -5.47
CA GLY A 163 -7.62 11.70 -5.47
C GLY A 163 -6.29 11.07 -5.85
N ARG A 164 -5.31 11.96 -6.04
CA ARG A 164 -3.93 11.60 -6.31
C ARG A 164 -3.03 12.27 -5.29
N TYR A 165 -2.31 11.47 -4.53
CA TYR A 165 -1.28 11.94 -3.59
C TYR A 165 0.08 11.49 -4.11
N ALA A 166 0.96 12.43 -4.42
CA ALA A 166 2.29 12.14 -4.99
C ALA A 166 2.22 11.14 -6.17
N ASN A 167 1.25 11.35 -7.06
CA ASN A 167 0.93 10.51 -8.20
C ASN A 167 0.29 9.14 -7.90
N GLN A 168 0.04 8.79 -6.63
CA GLN A 168 -0.67 7.57 -6.24
C GLN A 168 -2.19 7.80 -6.21
N PRO A 169 -2.97 7.08 -7.00
CA PRO A 169 -4.43 7.14 -6.94
C PRO A 169 -4.96 6.58 -5.62
N GLN A 170 -5.93 7.24 -5.02
CA GLN A 170 -6.56 6.75 -3.80
C GLN A 170 -8.02 7.18 -3.65
N LEU A 171 -8.87 6.29 -3.16
CA LEU A 171 -10.19 6.65 -2.66
C LEU A 171 -10.02 7.42 -1.35
N CYS A 172 -10.70 8.56 -1.23
CA CYS A 172 -10.45 9.52 -0.16
C CYS A 172 -11.65 10.41 0.11
N LEU A 173 -11.49 11.37 1.00
CA LEU A 173 -12.34 12.56 1.12
C LEU A 173 -11.54 13.83 0.88
N PRO A 174 -12.18 14.91 0.41
CA PRO A 174 -11.51 16.19 0.27
C PRO A 174 -11.01 16.72 1.60
N SER A 175 -9.78 17.17 1.65
CA SER A 175 -9.20 17.89 2.77
C SER A 175 -8.60 19.20 2.30
N TYR A 176 -9.02 20.31 2.90
CA TYR A 176 -8.46 21.61 2.57
C TYR A 176 -7.12 21.79 3.29
N ASN A 177 -6.07 21.96 2.51
CA ASN A 177 -4.75 22.24 3.03
C ASN A 177 -4.46 23.74 2.89
N ASN A 178 -4.41 24.44 4.03
CA ASN A 178 -4.02 25.83 4.12
C ASN A 178 -2.61 25.99 4.71
N ASN A 179 -1.85 24.92 4.79
CA ASN A 179 -0.55 24.91 5.45
C ASN A 179 0.46 25.70 4.59
N ILE A 180 0.70 26.93 5.00
CA ILE A 180 1.76 27.79 4.48
C ILE A 180 3.03 27.43 5.25
N TYR A 181 3.92 26.66 4.64
CA TYR A 181 5.24 26.46 5.21
C TYR A 181 6.05 27.73 5.03
N ALA A 182 6.13 28.53 6.08
CA ALA A 182 6.69 29.88 6.08
C ALA A 182 8.19 29.96 5.74
N ASN A 183 8.91 28.84 5.77
CA ASN A 183 10.36 28.83 5.63
C ASN A 183 10.86 28.52 4.22
N ASN A 184 9.98 28.13 3.33
CA ASN A 184 10.35 27.82 1.96
C ASN A 184 9.45 28.59 1.00
N ALA A 185 9.97 29.01 -0.13
CA ALA A 185 9.24 29.73 -1.18
C ALA A 185 8.09 28.91 -1.80
N GLU A 186 7.73 27.78 -1.22
CA GLU A 186 6.69 26.87 -1.68
C GLU A 186 5.49 26.93 -0.75
N GLN A 187 4.34 27.35 -1.29
CA GLN A 187 3.07 27.33 -0.57
C GLN A 187 2.19 26.22 -1.15
N LYS A 188 1.73 25.31 -0.29
CA LYS A 188 0.75 24.28 -0.66
C LYS A 188 -0.63 24.77 -0.22
N ILE A 189 -1.41 25.28 -1.15
CA ILE A 189 -2.76 25.80 -0.87
C ILE A 189 -3.77 25.06 -1.74
N GLY A 190 -4.85 24.60 -1.14
CA GLY A 190 -5.97 24.04 -1.87
C GLY A 190 -6.46 22.72 -1.30
N TRP A 191 -7.28 22.07 -2.07
CA TRP A 191 -7.85 20.78 -1.70
C TRP A 191 -6.88 19.65 -2.07
N ALA A 192 -6.76 18.69 -1.15
CA ALA A 192 -5.92 17.52 -1.32
C ALA A 192 -6.71 16.26 -0.97
N PRO A 193 -6.27 15.08 -1.41
CA PRO A 193 -6.79 13.81 -0.92
C PRO A 193 -6.57 13.71 0.59
N GLY A 194 -7.66 13.71 1.36
CA GLY A 194 -7.65 13.47 2.79
C GLY A 194 -7.99 12.02 3.10
N ARG A 195 -8.19 11.73 4.38
CA ARG A 195 -8.59 10.40 4.82
C ARG A 195 -10.11 10.32 5.00
N ILE A 196 -10.69 9.17 4.68
CA ILE A 196 -12.08 8.87 4.98
C ILE A 196 -12.18 8.55 6.47
N PRO A 197 -12.96 9.29 7.29
CA PRO A 197 -13.20 8.92 8.68
C PRO A 197 -13.76 7.50 8.78
N MET A 198 -13.26 6.71 9.74
CA MET A 198 -13.63 5.30 9.88
C MET A 198 -15.14 5.07 9.96
N ALA A 199 -15.87 5.96 10.64
CA ALA A 199 -17.33 5.87 10.75
C ALA A 199 -18.02 5.99 9.38
N ILE A 200 -17.54 6.88 8.51
CA ILE A 200 -18.05 7.04 7.14
C ILE A 200 -17.67 5.83 6.30
N PHE A 201 -16.43 5.35 6.42
CA PHE A 201 -15.96 4.18 5.68
C PHE A 201 -16.79 2.94 6.03
N ASN A 202 -16.99 2.66 7.32
CA ASN A 202 -17.81 1.53 7.78
C ASN A 202 -19.28 1.63 7.32
N ALA A 203 -19.86 2.83 7.35
CA ALA A 203 -21.25 3.02 6.92
C ALA A 203 -21.44 2.77 5.41
N ARG A 204 -20.38 2.80 4.63
CA ARG A 204 -20.39 2.64 3.17
C ARG A 204 -19.81 1.33 2.68
N THR A 205 -19.21 0.53 3.57
CA THR A 205 -18.48 -0.69 3.25
C THR A 205 -19.18 -1.90 3.85
N GLN A 206 -19.37 -2.92 3.06
CA GLN A 206 -19.92 -4.20 3.49
C GLN A 206 -18.94 -5.32 3.14
N CYS A 207 -18.73 -6.23 4.07
CA CYS A 207 -17.94 -7.43 3.86
C CYS A 207 -18.77 -8.50 3.14
N ILE A 208 -18.18 -9.18 2.16
CA ILE A 208 -18.78 -10.28 1.42
C ILE A 208 -18.05 -11.57 1.81
N GLY A 209 -18.77 -12.55 2.34
CA GLY A 209 -18.20 -13.79 2.82
C GLY A 209 -17.06 -13.61 3.84
N LYS A 210 -16.43 -14.68 4.23
CA LYS A 210 -15.27 -14.65 5.13
C LYS A 210 -13.98 -14.31 4.37
N PRO A 211 -12.96 -13.77 5.05
CA PRO A 211 -11.64 -13.56 4.44
C PRO A 211 -11.08 -14.85 3.84
N ASP A 212 -10.56 -14.76 2.62
CA ASP A 212 -9.96 -15.90 1.91
C ASP A 212 -8.70 -15.42 1.16
N VAL A 213 -7.54 -15.68 1.77
CA VAL A 213 -6.23 -15.30 1.20
C VAL A 213 -5.86 -16.12 -0.03
N SER A 214 -6.46 -17.30 -0.21
CA SER A 214 -6.19 -18.16 -1.39
C SER A 214 -6.72 -17.55 -2.70
N LYS A 215 -7.62 -16.58 -2.60
CA LYS A 215 -8.16 -15.84 -3.74
C LYS A 215 -7.36 -14.58 -4.10
N LEU A 216 -6.26 -14.33 -3.41
CA LEU A 216 -5.36 -13.24 -3.80
C LEU A 216 -4.55 -13.63 -5.03
N VAL A 217 -4.46 -12.69 -5.95
CA VAL A 217 -3.68 -12.81 -7.18
C VAL A 217 -2.45 -11.94 -7.08
N TYR A 218 -1.33 -12.47 -7.54
CA TYR A 218 -0.05 -11.78 -7.59
C TYR A 218 0.35 -11.59 -9.04
N ASP A 219 0.63 -10.35 -9.45
CA ASP A 219 1.30 -10.13 -10.74
C ASP A 219 2.77 -10.51 -10.57
N GLU A 220 3.22 -11.53 -11.28
CA GLU A 220 4.63 -11.91 -11.31
C GLU A 220 5.37 -10.99 -12.28
N LEU A 221 6.26 -10.15 -11.77
CA LEU A 221 6.95 -9.11 -12.51
C LEU A 221 8.46 -9.20 -12.35
N SER A 222 9.20 -8.77 -13.37
CA SER A 222 10.59 -8.35 -13.22
C SER A 222 10.65 -6.88 -12.76
N ILE A 223 11.77 -6.48 -12.17
CA ILE A 223 11.97 -5.07 -11.80
C ILE A 223 11.86 -4.16 -13.03
N LYS A 224 12.35 -4.61 -14.17
CA LYS A 224 12.31 -3.86 -15.43
C LYS A 224 10.89 -3.59 -15.93
N ASP A 225 9.94 -4.50 -15.68
CA ASP A 225 8.57 -4.38 -16.22
C ASP A 225 7.89 -3.09 -15.76
N PHE A 226 8.06 -2.72 -14.48
CA PHE A 226 7.45 -1.51 -13.95
C PHE A 226 8.39 -0.29 -13.95
N THR A 227 9.70 -0.47 -13.75
CA THR A 227 10.63 0.67 -13.76
C THR A 227 10.83 1.28 -15.15
N SER A 228 10.46 0.56 -16.21
CA SER A 228 10.46 1.09 -17.57
C SER A 228 9.18 1.87 -17.91
N VAL A 229 8.18 1.89 -17.03
CA VAL A 229 6.94 2.61 -17.23
C VAL A 229 7.17 4.09 -16.92
N LEU A 230 7.38 4.89 -17.94
CA LEU A 230 7.68 6.33 -17.84
C LEU A 230 6.48 7.22 -18.23
N ASN A 231 5.30 6.64 -18.35
CA ASN A 231 4.07 7.36 -18.65
C ASN A 231 3.17 7.38 -17.42
N LEU A 232 2.89 8.55 -16.87
CA LEU A 232 2.04 8.69 -15.69
C LEU A 232 0.63 8.09 -15.83
N GLN A 233 0.08 8.07 -17.03
CA GLN A 233 -1.21 7.40 -17.24
C GLN A 233 -1.10 5.89 -17.08
N GLU A 234 0.04 5.31 -17.40
CA GLU A 234 0.29 3.90 -17.21
C GLU A 234 0.69 3.58 -15.76
N THR A 235 1.46 4.45 -15.08
CA THR A 235 1.88 4.20 -13.69
C THR A 235 0.69 3.98 -12.75
N ARG A 236 -0.44 4.67 -12.98
CA ARG A 236 -1.66 4.51 -12.18
C ARG A 236 -2.26 3.11 -12.21
N LYS A 237 -2.09 2.39 -13.33
CA LYS A 237 -2.57 1.02 -13.48
C LYS A 237 -1.73 0.01 -12.71
N TRP A 238 -0.50 0.37 -12.42
CA TRP A 238 0.46 -0.45 -11.69
C TRP A 238 0.44 -0.18 -10.18
N ASP A 239 0.16 1.06 -9.78
CA ASP A 239 0.12 1.43 -8.36
C ASP A 239 -0.93 0.64 -7.58
N ALA A 240 -0.59 0.29 -6.35
CA ALA A 240 -1.37 -0.50 -5.40
C ALA A 240 -1.54 -2.00 -5.73
N LYS A 241 -0.99 -2.50 -6.84
CA LYS A 241 -1.04 -3.92 -7.18
C LYS A 241 -0.24 -4.78 -6.21
N LEU A 242 -0.78 -5.95 -5.92
CA LEU A 242 -0.06 -7.00 -5.20
C LEU A 242 0.83 -7.74 -6.19
N VAL A 243 2.14 -7.66 -5.98
CA VAL A 243 3.14 -8.19 -6.92
C VAL A 243 4.05 -9.22 -6.26
N ARG A 244 4.66 -10.07 -7.08
CA ARG A 244 5.76 -10.95 -6.71
C ARG A 244 6.92 -10.70 -7.66
N ILE A 245 8.08 -10.34 -7.10
CA ILE A 245 9.33 -10.20 -7.84
C ILE A 245 10.22 -11.36 -7.50
N LYS A 246 10.66 -12.10 -8.51
CA LYS A 246 11.46 -13.32 -8.34
C LYS A 246 12.95 -13.06 -8.44
N ASN A 247 13.73 -13.89 -7.77
CA ASN A 247 15.20 -13.95 -7.89
C ASN A 247 15.87 -12.59 -7.64
N VAL A 248 15.54 -11.98 -6.51
CA VAL A 248 16.14 -10.72 -6.07
C VAL A 248 16.94 -10.91 -4.78
N HIS A 249 17.87 -10.01 -4.56
CA HIS A 249 18.65 -9.93 -3.32
C HIS A 249 18.79 -8.47 -2.88
N TYR A 250 19.03 -8.25 -1.60
CA TYR A 250 19.35 -6.93 -1.07
C TYR A 250 20.77 -6.53 -1.43
N THR A 251 20.99 -5.23 -1.65
CA THR A 251 22.33 -4.69 -1.99
C THR A 251 23.03 -4.03 -0.81
N GLY A 252 22.31 -3.81 0.30
CA GLY A 252 22.82 -3.01 1.41
C GLY A 252 22.91 -1.52 1.11
N GLN A 253 22.14 -1.04 0.15
CA GLN A 253 22.08 0.35 -0.27
C GLN A 253 20.70 0.94 -0.02
N TYR A 254 20.60 2.27 -0.06
CA TYR A 254 19.36 3.03 -0.12
C TYR A 254 19.43 4.01 -1.30
N PHE A 255 18.26 4.47 -1.77
CA PHE A 255 18.22 5.47 -2.84
C PHE A 255 18.52 6.87 -2.31
N THR A 256 19.24 7.64 -3.13
CA THR A 256 19.50 9.06 -2.93
C THR A 256 19.06 9.82 -4.18
N THR A 257 19.02 11.14 -4.12
CA THR A 257 18.68 12.00 -5.27
C THR A 257 19.65 11.85 -6.46
N SER A 258 20.81 11.24 -6.25
CA SER A 258 21.86 11.05 -7.27
C SER A 258 22.17 9.57 -7.57
N GLY A 259 21.32 8.65 -7.10
CA GLY A 259 21.52 7.21 -7.30
C GLY A 259 21.34 6.41 -6.03
N THR A 260 22.30 5.55 -5.70
CA THR A 260 22.28 4.74 -4.47
C THR A 260 23.51 5.03 -3.60
N ALA A 261 23.33 4.92 -2.28
CA ALA A 261 24.42 5.04 -1.33
C ALA A 261 24.40 3.88 -0.32
N LYS A 262 25.56 3.63 0.31
CA LYS A 262 25.71 2.76 1.48
C LYS A 262 25.94 3.64 2.70
N CYS A 263 25.57 3.13 3.87
CA CYS A 263 26.01 3.71 5.13
C CYS A 263 27.54 3.50 5.23
N THR A 264 28.30 4.58 5.12
CA THR A 264 29.76 4.51 5.08
C THR A 264 30.43 5.13 6.30
N THR A 265 29.80 6.13 6.93
CA THR A 265 30.41 6.90 8.02
C THR A 265 29.88 6.53 9.39
N GLY A 266 28.72 5.87 9.45
CA GLY A 266 28.03 5.61 10.71
C GLY A 266 27.43 6.87 11.35
N ASP A 267 27.45 8.00 10.64
CA ASP A 267 26.80 9.24 11.06
C ASP A 267 25.33 9.22 10.58
N PRO A 268 24.35 9.10 11.46
CA PRO A 268 22.94 9.03 11.10
C PRO A 268 22.41 10.34 10.50
N GLU A 269 23.09 11.46 10.65
CA GLU A 269 22.70 12.73 10.01
C GLU A 269 23.15 12.77 8.54
N ILE A 270 24.18 12.02 8.19
CA ILE A 270 24.78 11.99 6.85
C ILE A 270 24.40 10.71 6.12
N ASP A 271 24.45 9.58 6.81
CA ASP A 271 24.26 8.25 6.24
C ASP A 271 23.09 7.51 6.90
N GLN A 272 22.16 7.02 6.11
CA GLN A 272 21.18 6.07 6.60
C GLN A 272 21.86 4.74 6.95
N ASN A 273 21.45 4.12 8.05
CA ASN A 273 21.85 2.75 8.34
C ASN A 273 21.14 1.80 7.36
N ALA A 274 21.80 1.49 6.25
CA ALA A 274 21.26 0.63 5.19
C ALA A 274 21.24 -0.86 5.56
N ASN A 275 21.80 -1.24 6.70
CA ASN A 275 21.78 -2.62 7.20
C ASN A 275 20.43 -3.00 7.81
N VAL A 276 19.63 -2.03 8.21
CA VAL A 276 18.38 -2.18 8.95
C VAL A 276 17.23 -1.60 8.12
N PHE A 277 16.02 -2.16 8.23
CA PHE A 277 14.90 -1.75 7.37
C PHE A 277 14.56 -0.26 7.47
N ALA A 278 14.18 0.23 8.64
CA ALA A 278 13.77 1.63 8.79
C ALA A 278 13.95 2.15 10.22
N PRO A 279 15.17 2.13 10.78
CA PRO A 279 15.38 2.55 12.15
C PRO A 279 15.12 4.06 12.30
N THR A 280 14.45 4.47 13.38
CA THR A 280 14.22 5.90 13.70
C THR A 280 15.51 6.68 13.91
N THR A 281 16.61 5.98 14.20
CA THR A 281 17.95 6.57 14.33
C THR A 281 18.46 7.24 13.07
N ASN A 282 17.88 6.91 11.91
CA ASN A 282 18.19 7.59 10.65
C ASN A 282 17.56 9.00 10.57
N ASN A 283 16.66 9.33 11.50
CA ASN A 283 15.99 10.65 11.60
C ASN A 283 15.33 11.11 10.28
N ILE A 284 14.73 10.18 9.55
CA ILE A 284 14.14 10.45 8.23
C ILE A 284 12.71 10.99 8.36
N GLY A 285 11.90 10.44 9.28
CA GLY A 285 10.52 10.88 9.53
C GLY A 285 9.50 10.48 8.45
N PHE A 286 9.91 9.68 7.45
CA PHE A 286 9.06 9.13 6.39
C PHE A 286 9.56 7.73 6.01
N PRO A 287 8.82 6.95 5.19
CA PRO A 287 9.25 5.60 4.81
C PRO A 287 10.64 5.58 4.19
N GLN A 288 11.44 4.62 4.61
CA GLN A 288 12.82 4.42 4.14
C GLN A 288 12.86 3.29 3.12
N THR A 289 13.70 3.40 2.12
CA THR A 289 13.89 2.36 1.11
C THR A 289 15.19 1.60 1.31
N ARG A 290 15.16 0.30 0.99
CA ARG A 290 16.35 -0.55 0.88
C ARG A 290 16.36 -1.16 -0.50
N VAL A 291 17.48 -1.03 -1.18
CA VAL A 291 17.60 -1.42 -2.59
C VAL A 291 17.71 -2.92 -2.71
N ILE A 292 16.87 -3.49 -3.56
CA ILE A 292 17.01 -4.85 -4.10
C ILE A 292 17.43 -4.81 -5.56
N GLU A 293 18.09 -5.87 -5.99
CA GLU A 293 18.61 -6.03 -7.34
C GLU A 293 18.24 -7.42 -7.87
N ASP A 294 17.85 -7.50 -9.13
CA ASP A 294 17.63 -8.77 -9.83
C ASP A 294 18.93 -9.29 -10.47
N VAL A 295 18.88 -10.48 -11.03
CA VAL A 295 20.01 -11.13 -11.72
C VAL A 295 20.56 -10.31 -12.89
N ASN A 296 19.76 -9.43 -13.47
CA ASN A 296 20.13 -8.57 -14.60
C ASN A 296 20.70 -7.21 -14.16
N GLY A 297 20.78 -6.95 -12.85
CA GLY A 297 21.25 -5.68 -12.31
C GLY A 297 20.19 -4.57 -12.29
N ASN A 298 18.92 -4.87 -12.56
CA ASN A 298 17.85 -3.90 -12.39
C ASN A 298 17.56 -3.71 -10.90
N LYS A 299 17.28 -2.47 -10.49
CA LYS A 299 17.13 -2.09 -9.08
C LYS A 299 15.78 -1.45 -8.80
N THR A 300 15.25 -1.70 -7.60
CA THR A 300 14.09 -1.02 -7.04
C THR A 300 14.21 -0.96 -5.51
N GLY A 301 13.31 -0.21 -4.85
CA GLY A 301 13.31 -0.06 -3.40
C GLY A 301 12.28 -0.96 -2.71
N ILE A 302 12.66 -1.53 -1.58
CA ILE A 302 11.71 -2.04 -0.60
C ILE A 302 11.45 -0.93 0.40
N SER A 303 10.19 -0.45 0.45
CA SER A 303 9.78 0.63 1.32
C SER A 303 9.30 0.11 2.67
N ALA A 304 9.85 0.67 3.74
CA ALA A 304 9.49 0.36 5.11
C ALA A 304 9.26 1.63 5.93
N SER A 305 8.19 1.63 6.72
CA SER A 305 7.91 2.68 7.70
C SER A 305 8.73 2.47 8.97
N GLU A 306 9.15 3.56 9.61
CA GLU A 306 9.81 3.52 10.93
C GLU A 306 8.88 3.00 12.06
N TYR A 307 7.57 2.97 11.79
CA TYR A 307 6.55 2.41 12.69
C TYR A 307 6.27 0.93 12.45
N ALA A 308 6.87 0.34 11.42
CA ALA A 308 6.73 -1.09 11.16
C ALA A 308 7.37 -1.92 12.29
N LYS A 309 6.71 -2.99 12.69
CA LYS A 309 7.22 -3.92 13.73
C LYS A 309 8.59 -4.49 13.37
N PHE A 310 8.90 -4.52 12.07
CA PHE A 310 10.17 -4.99 11.55
C PHE A 310 11.17 -3.86 11.24
N ALA A 311 10.85 -2.61 11.55
CA ALA A 311 11.71 -1.46 11.25
C ALA A 311 13.14 -1.62 11.79
N TYR A 312 13.30 -2.31 12.93
CA TYR A 312 14.57 -2.55 13.59
C TYR A 312 15.17 -3.93 13.29
N PHE A 313 14.71 -4.64 12.29
CA PHE A 313 15.36 -5.87 11.85
C PHE A 313 16.45 -5.56 10.83
N TYR A 314 17.54 -6.34 10.87
CA TYR A 314 18.51 -6.32 9.79
C TYR A 314 17.87 -6.79 8.50
N ILE A 315 18.24 -6.20 7.38
CA ILE A 315 17.83 -6.70 6.06
C ILE A 315 18.48 -8.06 5.78
N PRO A 316 17.90 -8.90 4.90
CA PRO A 316 18.49 -10.19 4.55
C PRO A 316 19.96 -10.09 4.17
N GLY A 317 20.79 -10.89 4.86
CA GLY A 317 22.23 -10.94 4.67
C GLY A 317 23.04 -9.81 5.31
N ALA A 318 22.40 -8.89 6.02
CA ALA A 318 23.07 -7.90 6.85
C ALA A 318 23.11 -8.33 8.32
N ASP A 319 24.10 -7.82 9.04
CA ASP A 319 24.25 -7.99 10.49
C ASP A 319 24.94 -6.74 11.09
N LYS A 320 25.33 -6.85 12.36
CA LYS A 320 26.07 -5.78 13.08
C LYS A 320 27.42 -5.42 12.45
N ASN A 321 27.98 -6.27 11.59
CA ASN A 321 29.26 -6.06 10.94
C ASN A 321 29.10 -5.42 9.54
N GLY A 322 27.88 -5.28 9.04
CA GLY A 322 27.60 -4.62 7.76
C GLY A 322 26.69 -5.42 6.84
N THR A 323 26.73 -5.07 5.55
CA THR A 323 25.86 -5.61 4.49
C THR A 323 26.60 -6.53 3.51
N THR A 324 27.71 -7.10 3.93
CA THR A 324 28.61 -7.86 3.03
C THR A 324 28.02 -9.15 2.48
N ASN A 325 26.99 -9.70 3.16
CA ASN A 325 26.39 -10.98 2.83
C ASN A 325 25.01 -10.86 2.17
N CYS A 326 24.56 -9.66 1.82
CA CYS A 326 23.20 -9.47 1.28
C CYS A 326 22.98 -10.25 -0.02
N ALA A 327 23.96 -10.29 -0.91
CA ALA A 327 23.88 -11.01 -2.16
C ALA A 327 23.85 -12.55 -2.01
N ASN A 328 24.10 -13.07 -0.80
CA ASN A 328 24.06 -14.51 -0.52
C ASN A 328 22.66 -15.01 -0.19
N TYR A 329 21.65 -14.11 -0.14
CA TYR A 329 20.26 -14.47 0.09
C TYR A 329 19.42 -14.01 -1.08
N VAL A 330 18.94 -14.96 -1.87
CA VAL A 330 18.19 -14.73 -3.10
C VAL A 330 16.80 -15.34 -2.96
N GLY A 331 15.83 -14.73 -3.58
CA GLY A 331 14.48 -15.29 -3.59
C GLY A 331 13.40 -14.34 -4.05
N ASP A 332 12.20 -14.60 -3.58
CA ASP A 332 11.02 -13.87 -3.98
C ASP A 332 10.66 -12.79 -2.94
N VAL A 333 10.28 -11.64 -3.45
CA VAL A 333 9.69 -10.56 -2.66
C VAL A 333 8.24 -10.36 -3.10
N VAL A 334 7.34 -10.42 -2.13
CA VAL A 334 5.92 -10.09 -2.31
C VAL A 334 5.64 -8.73 -1.67
N GLY A 335 4.72 -7.96 -2.24
CA GLY A 335 4.32 -6.70 -1.63
C GLY A 335 3.44 -5.86 -2.54
N ILE A 336 3.16 -4.65 -2.08
CA ILE A 336 2.36 -3.69 -2.83
C ILE A 336 3.29 -2.80 -3.63
N LEU A 337 3.12 -2.82 -4.95
CA LEU A 337 3.83 -1.94 -5.84
C LEU A 337 3.31 -0.51 -5.66
N GLY A 338 4.18 0.44 -5.45
CA GLY A 338 3.88 1.84 -5.28
C GLY A 338 4.71 2.71 -6.21
N PHE A 339 4.06 3.67 -6.83
CA PHE A 339 4.70 4.74 -7.57
C PHE A 339 4.55 6.04 -6.78
N TYR A 340 5.60 6.49 -6.13
CA TYR A 340 5.60 7.73 -5.34
C TYR A 340 6.55 8.74 -5.96
N SER A 341 5.97 9.75 -6.61
CA SER A 341 6.75 10.85 -7.16
C SER A 341 6.17 12.18 -6.67
N ASP A 342 6.99 12.96 -6.01
CA ASP A 342 6.71 14.35 -5.66
C ASP A 342 7.26 15.33 -6.71
N ASN A 343 7.82 14.79 -7.80
CA ASN A 343 8.34 15.60 -8.89
C ASN A 343 7.22 16.33 -9.61
N ALA A 344 7.32 17.64 -9.58
CA ALA A 344 6.36 18.55 -10.18
C ALA A 344 6.30 18.48 -11.72
N LYS A 345 7.28 17.87 -12.37
CA LYS A 345 7.45 17.93 -13.82
C LYS A 345 6.85 16.78 -14.60
N TYR A 346 6.11 15.85 -13.98
CA TYR A 346 5.56 14.72 -14.71
C TYR A 346 6.61 13.89 -15.45
N ASP A 347 7.77 13.75 -14.85
CA ASP A 347 8.88 12.94 -15.41
C ASP A 347 9.10 11.76 -14.46
N PRO A 348 8.43 10.61 -14.68
CA PRO A 348 8.60 9.45 -13.84
C PRO A 348 10.03 8.95 -13.92
N ALA A 349 10.63 8.70 -12.77
CA ALA A 349 11.93 8.07 -12.67
C ALA A 349 11.80 6.63 -12.15
N SER A 350 12.80 5.81 -12.43
CA SER A 350 12.79 4.42 -11.98
C SER A 350 12.86 4.26 -10.46
N ASP A 351 13.42 5.23 -9.76
CA ASP A 351 13.52 5.31 -8.30
C ASP A 351 12.26 5.81 -7.61
N ASP A 352 11.28 6.33 -8.37
CA ASP A 352 9.93 6.62 -7.86
C ASP A 352 9.14 5.33 -7.55
N TRP A 353 9.58 4.18 -8.08
CA TRP A 353 8.99 2.89 -7.82
C TRP A 353 9.54 2.23 -6.56
N SER A 354 8.64 1.67 -5.76
CA SER A 354 9.01 0.88 -4.59
C SER A 354 7.99 -0.21 -4.32
N ILE A 355 8.40 -1.23 -3.56
CA ILE A 355 7.53 -2.30 -3.08
C ILE A 355 7.39 -2.14 -1.57
N SER A 356 6.17 -2.01 -1.09
CA SER A 356 5.86 -2.00 0.34
C SER A 356 5.49 -3.41 0.79
N ILE A 357 6.34 -4.03 1.60
CA ILE A 357 6.05 -5.35 2.18
C ILE A 357 5.02 -5.23 3.31
N ARG A 358 4.15 -6.23 3.45
CA ARG A 358 3.11 -6.26 4.49
C ARG A 358 3.65 -6.74 5.83
N SER A 359 4.58 -7.70 5.77
CA SER A 359 5.34 -8.24 6.91
C SER A 359 6.65 -8.84 6.42
N LEU A 360 7.48 -9.36 7.33
CA LEU A 360 8.67 -10.10 6.95
C LEU A 360 8.38 -11.43 6.24
N ASP A 361 7.15 -11.93 6.29
CA ASP A 361 6.74 -13.16 5.58
C ASP A 361 6.64 -12.93 4.07
N ASP A 362 6.55 -11.68 3.64
CA ASP A 362 6.61 -11.30 2.23
C ASP A 362 8.02 -11.46 1.61
N LEU A 363 9.03 -11.74 2.43
CA LEU A 363 10.43 -11.91 2.02
C LEU A 363 10.82 -13.40 2.08
N GLN A 364 10.69 -14.08 0.96
CA GLN A 364 11.05 -15.48 0.80
C GLN A 364 12.45 -15.59 0.19
N LEU A 365 13.45 -15.13 0.95
CA LEU A 365 14.86 -15.13 0.54
C LEU A 365 15.61 -16.26 1.27
N TYR A 366 16.28 -17.09 0.52
CA TYR A 366 17.03 -18.25 1.00
C TYR A 366 18.49 -18.11 0.65
N GLN A 367 19.35 -18.80 1.40
CA GLN A 367 20.77 -18.82 1.13
C GLN A 367 21.04 -19.41 -0.26
N ASP A 368 21.70 -18.63 -1.10
CA ASP A 368 22.20 -19.05 -2.41
C ASP A 368 23.45 -19.90 -2.22
N LEU A 369 23.28 -21.22 -2.27
CA LEU A 369 24.34 -22.17 -1.98
C LEU A 369 25.33 -22.34 -3.15
N ASN A 370 24.90 -22.06 -4.36
CA ASN A 370 25.70 -22.24 -5.57
C ASN A 370 26.16 -20.92 -6.19
N SER A 371 25.77 -19.79 -5.61
CA SER A 371 26.14 -18.43 -6.04
C SER A 371 25.70 -18.08 -7.47
N ASN A 372 24.57 -18.65 -7.93
CA ASN A 372 24.03 -18.37 -9.26
C ASN A 372 23.07 -17.17 -9.28
N LYS A 373 22.74 -16.59 -8.12
CA LYS A 373 21.79 -15.49 -7.89
C LYS A 373 20.36 -15.84 -8.31
N MET A 374 20.01 -17.11 -8.29
CA MET A 374 18.66 -17.61 -8.55
C MET A 374 18.25 -18.53 -7.42
N LEU A 375 16.96 -18.52 -7.09
CA LEU A 375 16.41 -19.40 -6.06
C LEU A 375 16.09 -20.78 -6.66
N ASP A 376 16.92 -21.76 -6.37
CA ASP A 376 16.71 -23.14 -6.77
C ASP A 376 15.79 -23.89 -5.79
N GLU A 377 15.09 -24.94 -6.27
CA GLU A 377 14.13 -25.68 -5.43
C GLU A 377 14.80 -26.37 -4.22
N ASN A 378 16.05 -26.82 -4.36
CA ASN A 378 16.83 -27.43 -3.27
C ASN A 378 17.30 -26.44 -2.21
N GLU A 379 17.20 -25.15 -2.47
CA GLU A 379 17.55 -24.06 -1.54
C GLU A 379 16.36 -23.60 -0.70
N LYS A 380 15.12 -23.89 -1.13
CA LYS A 380 13.87 -23.53 -0.45
C LYS A 380 13.61 -24.40 0.79
N ILE A 381 14.54 -24.39 1.72
CA ILE A 381 14.46 -25.14 2.97
C ILE A 381 14.45 -24.13 4.13
N ASP A 382 13.63 -24.34 5.15
CA ASP A 382 13.53 -23.44 6.30
C ASP A 382 14.89 -23.11 6.93
N ALA A 383 15.80 -24.07 6.95
CA ALA A 383 17.16 -23.88 7.48
C ALA A 383 18.02 -22.90 6.66
N ASN A 384 17.65 -22.69 5.41
CA ASN A 384 18.35 -21.77 4.48
C ASN A 384 17.64 -20.41 4.36
N LEU A 385 16.47 -20.25 4.97
CA LEU A 385 15.76 -18.97 5.02
C LEU A 385 16.63 -17.95 5.76
N TRP A 386 16.66 -16.73 5.28
CA TRP A 386 17.43 -15.66 5.90
C TRP A 386 17.06 -15.48 7.38
N PRO A 387 18.05 -15.30 8.29
CA PRO A 387 17.79 -15.16 9.72
C PRO A 387 17.18 -13.79 10.03
N ARG A 388 16.05 -13.78 10.72
CA ARG A 388 15.36 -12.56 11.18
C ARG A 388 16.02 -12.07 12.49
N ILE A 389 17.02 -11.24 12.38
CA ILE A 389 17.80 -10.73 13.53
C ILE A 389 17.39 -9.28 13.80
N GLU A 390 17.02 -9.00 15.05
CA GLU A 390 16.68 -7.66 15.48
C GLU A 390 17.95 -6.82 15.74
N TYR A 391 17.91 -5.59 15.26
CA TYR A 391 18.95 -4.59 15.52
C TYR A 391 18.77 -4.07 16.95
N THR A 392 19.73 -4.33 17.79
CA THR A 392 19.83 -3.77 19.13
C THR A 392 20.86 -2.63 19.14
N LYS A 393 20.41 -1.46 19.62
CA LYS A 393 21.31 -0.30 19.80
C LYS A 393 22.45 -0.61 20.77
#